data_19bbe04d92ad4f8d0f39eeb89d09302f
#
_entry.id   19bbe04d92ad4f8d0f39eeb89d09302f
#
_cell.length_a   1.000
_cell.length_b   1.000
_cell.length_c   1.000
_cell.angle_alpha   90.00
_cell.angle_beta   90.00
_cell.angle_gamma   90.00
#
_symmetry.space_group_name_H-M   'P 1'
#
loop_
_entity.id
_entity.type
_entity.pdbx_description
1 polymer ?
#
loop_
_entity_poly.entity_id
_entity_poly.type
_entity_poly.pdbx_seq_one_letter_code
_entity_poly.pdbx_strand_id
1 'polypeptide(L)'
;MKKGWRFVFQSNQFYGECVPCTLAVFNTTVDSAQVDWIISTRQAIDAAITQGLPLEMWTRRSDYQQFCLKREAQPRAGEKFRQLTTPQKLLQWTNDLKMSLPCFIFAASSFDLVPVTDKLGNAVLDDNGEPVMKSRRKLQGIHLSGLFMFDADKMLLDPYEVFLRTQVAGFPWRIRLAHKTSSGHGLRLVAEAEPGRGNIADQQILLARDLGLMGMVGSTGKPVVDDSCIDASRISYAPRRKDIYYIDEMNLFNL
;
A
#
# COMPACT_ATOMS: atom_id res chain seq x y z
N MET A 1 3.84 22.92 21.92
CA MET A 1 4.01 21.54 21.43
C MET A 1 4.04 21.59 19.89
N LYS A 2 5.13 21.16 19.23
CA LYS A 2 5.12 20.97 17.78
C LYS A 2 4.10 19.85 17.51
N LYS A 3 3.06 20.12 16.72
CA LYS A 3 2.16 19.08 16.22
C LYS A 3 3.02 18.12 15.38
N GLY A 4 3.44 17.02 15.99
CA GLY A 4 4.17 15.97 15.30
C GLY A 4 3.20 15.14 14.48
N TRP A 5 3.51 14.94 13.21
CA TRP A 5 2.80 14.00 12.36
C TRP A 5 3.36 12.59 12.62
N ARG A 6 2.49 11.59 12.76
CA ARG A 6 2.97 10.26 13.11
C ARG A 6 3.43 9.45 11.92
N PHE A 7 2.89 9.68 10.72
CA PHE A 7 3.29 8.97 9.51
C PHE A 7 3.12 9.83 8.25
N VAL A 8 3.64 9.34 7.12
CA VAL A 8 3.68 10.07 5.87
C VAL A 8 2.68 9.55 4.84
N PHE A 9 2.25 10.48 3.98
CA PHE A 9 1.41 10.26 2.81
C PHE A 9 2.21 10.53 1.54
N GLN A 10 1.91 9.78 0.49
CA GLN A 10 2.44 9.96 -0.85
C GLN A 10 1.30 9.81 -1.86
N SER A 11 1.17 10.76 -2.81
CA SER A 11 0.05 10.80 -3.75
C SER A 11 0.02 9.61 -4.73
N ASN A 12 1.16 8.99 -5.00
CA ASN A 12 1.28 7.73 -5.74
C ASN A 12 2.63 7.06 -5.44
N GLN A 13 2.78 5.81 -5.85
CA GLN A 13 3.96 5.00 -5.51
C GLN A 13 5.30 5.57 -6.05
N PHE A 14 5.30 6.26 -7.19
CA PHE A 14 6.54 6.56 -7.91
C PHE A 14 6.97 8.02 -7.87
N TYR A 15 6.01 8.96 -7.83
CA TYR A 15 6.27 10.37 -8.14
C TYR A 15 5.83 11.35 -7.05
N GLY A 16 5.26 10.84 -5.97
CA GLY A 16 4.77 11.72 -4.89
C GLY A 16 5.90 12.16 -3.97
N GLU A 17 5.86 13.44 -3.58
CA GLU A 17 6.57 13.91 -2.41
C GLU A 17 6.00 13.23 -1.15
N CYS A 18 6.86 12.88 -0.20
CA CYS A 18 6.45 12.35 1.09
C CYS A 18 6.07 13.52 2.00
N VAL A 19 4.80 13.67 2.31
CA VAL A 19 4.30 14.72 3.17
C VAL A 19 3.66 14.16 4.43
N PRO A 20 3.61 14.92 5.55
CA PRO A 20 2.92 14.49 6.76
C PRO A 20 1.47 14.11 6.48
N CYS A 21 1.01 12.97 6.99
CA CYS A 21 -0.38 12.56 6.86
C CYS A 21 -1.21 13.09 8.03
N THR A 22 -2.10 14.04 7.75
CA THR A 22 -3.09 14.50 8.72
C THR A 22 -4.35 13.62 8.68
N LEU A 23 -5.17 13.67 9.72
CA LEU A 23 -6.49 13.02 9.71
C LEU A 23 -7.35 13.50 8.52
N ALA A 24 -7.28 14.78 8.17
CA ALA A 24 -8.01 15.32 7.01
C ALA A 24 -7.52 14.71 5.69
N VAL A 25 -6.19 14.63 5.48
CA VAL A 25 -5.60 13.98 4.30
C VAL A 25 -5.98 12.50 4.23
N PHE A 26 -5.91 11.78 5.36
CA PHE A 26 -6.31 10.39 5.43
C PHE A 26 -7.79 10.22 5.03
N ASN A 27 -8.69 10.97 5.68
CA ASN A 27 -10.13 10.88 5.43
C ASN A 27 -10.47 11.21 3.98
N THR A 28 -9.97 12.32 3.43
CA THR A 28 -10.17 12.68 2.02
C THR A 28 -9.68 11.58 1.08
N THR A 29 -8.57 10.92 1.42
CA THR A 29 -7.99 9.87 0.59
C THR A 29 -8.85 8.60 0.61
N VAL A 30 -9.26 8.10 1.77
CA VAL A 30 -10.03 6.85 1.88
C VAL A 30 -11.48 7.01 1.44
N ASP A 31 -12.01 8.24 1.43
CA ASP A 31 -13.34 8.60 0.94
C ASP A 31 -13.33 8.99 -0.56
N SER A 32 -12.17 8.94 -1.21
CA SER A 32 -12.04 9.31 -2.62
C SER A 32 -12.79 8.36 -3.56
N ALA A 33 -13.64 8.93 -4.41
CA ALA A 33 -14.33 8.18 -5.46
C ALA A 33 -13.34 7.47 -6.41
N GLN A 34 -12.17 8.06 -6.65
CA GLN A 34 -11.11 7.43 -7.46
C GLN A 34 -10.55 6.18 -6.78
N VAL A 35 -10.29 6.23 -5.47
CA VAL A 35 -9.83 5.06 -4.70
C VAL A 35 -10.87 3.95 -4.72
N ASP A 36 -12.14 4.29 -4.47
CA ASP A 36 -13.23 3.30 -4.54
C ASP A 36 -13.36 2.68 -5.93
N TRP A 37 -13.31 3.49 -6.98
CA TRP A 37 -13.39 3.01 -8.36
C TRP A 37 -12.23 2.06 -8.72
N ILE A 38 -10.98 2.42 -8.41
CA ILE A 38 -9.82 1.58 -8.71
C ILE A 38 -9.92 0.23 -8.00
N ILE A 39 -10.21 0.23 -6.70
CA ILE A 39 -10.28 -1.00 -5.91
C ILE A 39 -11.47 -1.85 -6.35
N SER A 40 -12.64 -1.26 -6.57
CA SER A 40 -13.84 -1.97 -7.02
C SER A 40 -13.64 -2.60 -8.41
N THR A 41 -13.03 -1.86 -9.35
CA THR A 41 -12.69 -2.34 -10.68
C THR A 41 -11.74 -3.53 -10.61
N ARG A 42 -10.68 -3.43 -9.80
CA ARG A 42 -9.71 -4.51 -9.61
C ARG A 42 -10.37 -5.77 -9.06
N GLN A 43 -11.16 -5.65 -8.00
CA GLN A 43 -11.84 -6.79 -7.37
C GLN A 43 -12.85 -7.44 -8.31
N ALA A 44 -13.60 -6.65 -9.07
CA ALA A 44 -14.59 -7.17 -10.02
C ALA A 44 -13.94 -7.92 -11.20
N ILE A 45 -12.80 -7.45 -11.71
CA ILE A 45 -12.05 -8.13 -12.77
C ILE A 45 -11.43 -9.42 -12.24
N ASP A 46 -10.85 -9.41 -11.05
CA ASP A 46 -10.26 -10.60 -10.43
C ASP A 46 -11.32 -11.68 -10.21
N ALA A 47 -12.50 -11.30 -9.69
CA ALA A 47 -13.64 -12.18 -9.53
C ALA A 47 -14.14 -12.74 -10.88
N ALA A 48 -14.26 -11.89 -11.90
CA ALA A 48 -14.71 -12.32 -13.22
C ALA A 48 -13.75 -13.34 -13.86
N ILE A 49 -12.43 -13.09 -13.77
CA ILE A 49 -11.41 -14.02 -14.26
C ILE A 49 -11.47 -15.35 -13.49
N THR A 50 -11.56 -15.29 -12.17
CA THR A 50 -11.58 -16.49 -11.31
C THR A 50 -12.81 -17.34 -11.56
N GLN A 51 -13.97 -16.72 -11.83
CA GLN A 51 -15.23 -17.40 -12.09
C GLN A 51 -15.46 -17.75 -13.56
N GLY A 52 -14.52 -17.41 -14.47
CA GLY A 52 -14.67 -17.64 -15.90
C GLY A 52 -15.80 -16.83 -16.55
N LEU A 53 -16.16 -15.67 -15.98
CA LEU A 53 -17.21 -14.81 -16.50
C LEU A 53 -16.77 -14.05 -17.76
N PRO A 54 -17.72 -13.59 -18.61
CA PRO A 54 -17.41 -12.76 -19.78
C PRO A 54 -16.65 -11.50 -19.40
N LEU A 55 -15.63 -11.16 -20.18
CA LEU A 55 -14.72 -10.03 -19.92
C LEU A 55 -14.96 -8.82 -20.85
N GLU A 56 -15.94 -8.92 -21.77
CA GLU A 56 -16.21 -7.92 -22.80
C GLU A 56 -16.54 -6.55 -22.23
N MET A 57 -17.25 -6.49 -21.11
CA MET A 57 -17.58 -5.23 -20.45
C MET A 57 -16.33 -4.44 -20.03
N TRP A 58 -15.25 -5.14 -19.69
CA TRP A 58 -13.99 -4.51 -19.31
C TRP A 58 -13.14 -4.15 -20.52
N THR A 59 -13.08 -5.02 -21.53
CA THR A 59 -12.27 -4.81 -22.73
C THR A 59 -12.82 -3.71 -23.64
N ARG A 60 -14.11 -3.38 -23.55
CA ARG A 60 -14.75 -2.27 -24.27
C ARG A 60 -14.52 -0.90 -23.64
N ARG A 61 -13.98 -0.83 -22.43
CA ARG A 61 -13.72 0.45 -21.75
C ARG A 61 -12.61 1.22 -22.45
N SER A 62 -12.81 2.52 -22.61
CA SER A 62 -11.85 3.40 -23.27
C SER A 62 -10.50 3.49 -22.52
N ASP A 63 -10.53 3.51 -21.20
CA ASP A 63 -9.32 3.55 -20.35
C ASP A 63 -8.49 2.26 -20.46
N TYR A 64 -9.13 1.09 -20.54
CA TYR A 64 -8.45 -0.18 -20.82
C TYR A 64 -7.85 -0.20 -22.24
N GLN A 65 -8.61 0.26 -23.23
CA GLN A 65 -8.12 0.32 -24.63
C GLN A 65 -6.92 1.26 -24.75
N GLN A 66 -6.96 2.43 -24.12
CA GLN A 66 -5.82 3.35 -24.06
C GLN A 66 -4.61 2.74 -23.36
N PHE A 67 -4.83 2.01 -22.26
CA PHE A 67 -3.77 1.25 -21.60
C PHE A 67 -3.12 0.25 -22.56
N CYS A 68 -3.90 -0.55 -23.30
CA CYS A 68 -3.39 -1.52 -24.27
C CYS A 68 -2.56 -0.84 -25.37
N LEU A 69 -3.08 0.22 -25.99
CA LEU A 69 -2.37 0.98 -27.01
C LEU A 69 -1.03 1.53 -26.51
N LYS A 70 -1.04 2.15 -25.33
CA LYS A 70 0.18 2.68 -24.70
C LYS A 70 1.20 1.57 -24.42
N ARG A 71 0.74 0.42 -23.91
CA ARG A 71 1.61 -0.70 -23.54
C ARG A 71 2.18 -1.43 -24.77
N GLU A 72 1.41 -1.50 -25.86
CA GLU A 72 1.87 -2.05 -27.13
C GLU A 72 2.89 -1.15 -27.84
N ALA A 73 2.74 0.17 -27.71
CA ALA A 73 3.70 1.15 -28.24
C ALA A 73 4.99 1.23 -27.40
N GLN A 74 4.87 1.04 -26.08
CA GLN A 74 5.98 1.15 -25.13
C GLN A 74 5.94 -0.02 -24.14
N PRO A 75 6.31 -1.24 -24.55
CA PRO A 75 6.36 -2.39 -23.65
C PRO A 75 7.44 -2.20 -22.58
N ARG A 76 7.24 -2.78 -21.41
CA ARG A 76 8.30 -2.84 -20.38
C ARG A 76 9.44 -3.73 -20.87
N ALA A 77 10.64 -3.51 -20.33
CA ALA A 77 11.81 -4.30 -20.69
C ALA A 77 11.52 -5.82 -20.53
N GLY A 78 11.72 -6.59 -21.61
CA GLY A 78 11.46 -8.03 -21.65
C GLY A 78 9.98 -8.44 -21.75
N GLU A 79 9.04 -7.49 -21.81
CA GLU A 79 7.61 -7.78 -21.88
C GLU A 79 7.15 -8.07 -23.31
N LYS A 80 6.41 -9.17 -23.47
CA LYS A 80 5.77 -9.55 -24.73
C LYS A 80 4.25 -9.28 -24.66
N PHE A 81 3.87 -8.02 -24.42
CA PHE A 81 2.48 -7.62 -24.13
C PHE A 81 1.48 -8.08 -25.19
N ARG A 82 1.84 -8.02 -26.49
CA ARG A 82 0.97 -8.46 -27.58
C ARG A 82 0.61 -9.95 -27.53
N GLN A 83 1.46 -10.78 -26.91
CA GLN A 83 1.25 -12.22 -26.79
C GLN A 83 0.42 -12.62 -25.57
N LEU A 84 0.09 -11.67 -24.69
CA LEU A 84 -0.72 -11.92 -23.50
C LEU A 84 -2.17 -12.19 -23.87
N THR A 85 -2.79 -13.10 -23.12
CA THR A 85 -4.24 -13.34 -23.19
C THR A 85 -5.02 -12.15 -22.61
N THR A 86 -6.31 -12.06 -22.95
CA THR A 86 -7.18 -11.01 -22.41
C THR A 86 -7.18 -10.96 -20.88
N PRO A 87 -7.33 -12.07 -20.14
CA PRO A 87 -7.20 -12.06 -18.68
C PRO A 87 -5.86 -11.50 -18.20
N GLN A 88 -4.74 -11.90 -18.82
CA GLN A 88 -3.41 -11.41 -18.45
C GLN A 88 -3.25 -9.89 -18.67
N LYS A 89 -3.78 -9.37 -19.80
CA LYS A 89 -3.78 -7.92 -20.08
C LYS A 89 -4.64 -7.15 -19.06
N LEU A 90 -5.80 -7.68 -18.68
CA LEU A 90 -6.66 -7.08 -17.66
C LEU A 90 -5.99 -7.07 -16.29
N LEU A 91 -5.33 -8.15 -15.89
CA LEU A 91 -4.56 -8.19 -14.63
C LEU A 91 -3.41 -7.18 -14.63
N GLN A 92 -2.72 -6.98 -15.75
CA GLN A 92 -1.70 -5.93 -15.86
C GLN A 92 -2.31 -4.54 -15.74
N TRP A 93 -3.44 -4.28 -16.40
CA TRP A 93 -4.13 -3.00 -16.29
C TRP A 93 -4.54 -2.70 -14.85
N THR A 94 -5.16 -3.67 -14.16
CA THR A 94 -5.54 -3.48 -12.75
C THR A 94 -4.34 -3.29 -11.82
N ASN A 95 -3.18 -3.87 -12.15
CA ASN A 95 -1.95 -3.60 -11.41
C ASN A 95 -1.43 -2.18 -11.64
N ASP A 96 -1.50 -1.66 -12.87
CA ASP A 96 -1.15 -0.26 -13.16
C ASP A 96 -2.11 0.72 -12.46
N LEU A 97 -3.41 0.41 -12.43
CA LEU A 97 -4.39 1.16 -11.63
C LEU A 97 -4.03 1.15 -10.14
N LYS A 98 -3.70 -0.01 -9.57
CA LYS A 98 -3.25 -0.12 -8.17
C LYS A 98 -2.03 0.78 -7.90
N MET A 99 -1.06 0.81 -8.80
CA MET A 99 0.16 1.61 -8.63
C MET A 99 -0.11 3.13 -8.69
N SER A 100 -1.25 3.56 -9.20
CA SER A 100 -1.68 4.97 -9.18
C SER A 100 -2.42 5.36 -7.90
N LEU A 101 -2.75 4.40 -7.02
CA LEU A 101 -3.37 4.71 -5.74
C LEU A 101 -2.44 5.55 -4.85
N PRO A 102 -3.00 6.48 -4.10
CA PRO A 102 -2.29 7.09 -2.98
C PRO A 102 -1.82 6.03 -1.99
N CYS A 103 -0.76 6.34 -1.27
CA CYS A 103 -0.19 5.42 -0.29
C CYS A 103 0.23 6.11 1.00
N PHE A 104 0.22 5.33 2.07
CA PHE A 104 0.69 5.70 3.39
C PHE A 104 1.97 4.94 3.72
N ILE A 105 2.87 5.56 4.46
CA ILE A 105 4.10 4.94 4.95
C ILE A 105 4.05 5.05 6.47
N PHE A 106 3.44 4.04 7.10
CA PHE A 106 3.11 4.10 8.52
C PHE A 106 4.34 4.05 9.42
N ALA A 107 5.40 3.34 9.04
CA ALA A 107 6.60 3.22 9.85
C ALA A 107 7.54 4.45 9.79
N ALA A 108 7.25 5.42 8.90
CA ALA A 108 8.03 6.65 8.76
C ALA A 108 7.23 7.87 9.21
N SER A 109 7.81 8.71 10.07
CA SER A 109 7.29 10.03 10.40
C SER A 109 7.74 11.12 9.43
N SER A 110 8.91 10.93 8.81
CA SER A 110 9.46 11.80 7.76
C SER A 110 10.59 11.08 7.02
N PHE A 111 11.03 11.71 5.93
CA PHE A 111 12.28 11.37 5.22
C PHE A 111 13.14 12.62 5.09
N ASP A 112 14.46 12.45 5.03
CA ASP A 112 15.37 13.54 4.76
C ASP A 112 15.05 14.21 3.42
N LEU A 113 15.29 15.52 3.37
CA LEU A 113 15.19 16.28 2.14
C LEU A 113 16.36 15.92 1.22
N VAL A 114 16.06 15.72 -0.05
CA VAL A 114 17.06 15.45 -1.09
C VAL A 114 16.88 16.43 -2.25
N PRO A 115 17.98 16.83 -2.93
CA PRO A 115 17.89 17.68 -4.10
C PRO A 115 17.04 17.01 -5.20
N VAL A 116 16.18 17.79 -5.83
CA VAL A 116 15.50 17.39 -7.06
C VAL A 116 16.50 17.47 -8.19
N THR A 117 16.61 16.42 -8.98
CA THR A 117 17.48 16.39 -10.15
C THR A 117 16.66 16.31 -11.44
N ASP A 118 17.16 16.92 -12.49
CA ASP A 118 16.64 16.78 -13.85
C ASP A 118 16.97 15.39 -14.45
N LYS A 119 16.62 15.17 -15.72
CA LYS A 119 16.90 13.90 -16.42
C LYS A 119 18.39 13.64 -16.67
N LEU A 120 19.23 14.65 -16.56
CA LEU A 120 20.68 14.58 -16.73
C LEU A 120 21.41 14.40 -15.38
N GLY A 121 20.66 14.45 -14.26
CA GLY A 121 21.22 14.32 -12.91
C GLY A 121 21.66 15.64 -12.27
N ASN A 122 21.44 16.80 -12.94
CA ASN A 122 21.77 18.09 -12.38
C ASN A 122 20.69 18.53 -11.38
N ALA A 123 21.10 19.25 -10.32
CA ALA A 123 20.15 19.83 -9.37
C ALA A 123 19.24 20.85 -10.06
N VAL A 124 17.94 20.74 -9.83
CA VAL A 124 16.96 21.76 -10.21
C VAL A 124 17.07 22.90 -9.20
N LEU A 125 17.27 24.13 -9.69
CA LEU A 125 17.38 25.31 -8.86
C LEU A 125 16.03 26.06 -8.79
N ASP A 126 15.78 26.73 -7.68
CA ASP A 126 14.67 27.65 -7.50
C ASP A 126 14.99 29.05 -8.09
N ASP A 127 14.07 29.99 -7.94
CA ASP A 127 14.20 31.37 -8.45
C ASP A 127 15.36 32.15 -7.77
N ASN A 128 15.88 31.66 -6.64
CA ASN A 128 17.03 32.24 -5.92
C ASN A 128 18.36 31.56 -6.27
N GLY A 129 18.33 30.53 -7.13
CA GLY A 129 19.51 29.75 -7.50
C GLY A 129 19.88 28.65 -6.51
N GLU A 130 19.03 28.38 -5.52
CA GLU A 130 19.25 27.31 -4.53
C GLU A 130 18.63 25.98 -5.00
N PRO A 131 19.22 24.82 -4.65
CA PRO A 131 18.65 23.53 -5.01
C PRO A 131 17.24 23.33 -4.45
N VAL A 132 16.30 22.97 -5.29
CA VAL A 132 14.95 22.56 -4.87
C VAL A 132 15.06 21.27 -4.09
N MET A 133 14.70 21.29 -2.80
CA MET A 133 14.75 20.14 -1.91
C MET A 133 13.37 19.53 -1.74
N LYS A 134 13.29 18.18 -1.80
CA LYS A 134 12.04 17.45 -1.57
C LYS A 134 12.24 16.23 -0.70
N SER A 135 11.25 15.94 0.15
CA SER A 135 11.19 14.70 0.90
C SER A 135 10.81 13.57 -0.06
N ARG A 136 11.65 12.56 -0.17
CA ARG A 136 11.41 11.39 -1.02
C ARG A 136 11.62 10.11 -0.25
N ARG A 137 10.75 9.13 -0.51
CA ARG A 137 10.85 7.81 0.07
C ARG A 137 12.18 7.13 -0.30
N LYS A 138 13.06 6.97 0.68
CA LYS A 138 14.32 6.23 0.59
C LYS A 138 14.56 5.51 1.91
N LEU A 139 15.26 4.38 1.87
CA LEU A 139 15.64 3.65 3.08
C LEU A 139 16.62 4.46 3.96
N GLN A 140 17.53 5.20 3.31
CA GLN A 140 18.43 6.14 3.99
C GLN A 140 17.69 7.44 4.29
N GLY A 141 17.91 7.99 5.47
CA GLY A 141 17.26 9.25 5.90
C GLY A 141 15.80 9.09 6.31
N ILE A 142 15.40 7.91 6.75
CA ILE A 142 14.07 7.65 7.30
C ILE A 142 14.04 7.95 8.80
N HIS A 143 13.03 8.70 9.23
CA HIS A 143 12.74 8.94 10.64
C HIS A 143 11.55 8.07 11.05
N LEU A 144 11.74 7.21 12.05
CA LEU A 144 10.73 6.24 12.45
C LEU A 144 9.55 6.91 13.18
N SER A 145 8.36 6.39 12.95
CA SER A 145 7.10 6.85 13.55
C SER A 145 6.76 6.16 14.88
N GLY A 146 7.44 5.07 15.22
CA GLY A 146 7.02 4.15 16.28
C GLY A 146 5.85 3.23 15.88
N LEU A 147 5.49 3.21 14.60
CA LEU A 147 4.53 2.26 14.04
C LEU A 147 5.24 1.26 13.12
N PHE A 148 4.64 0.11 12.91
CA PHE A 148 5.00 -0.78 11.82
C PHE A 148 3.76 -1.31 11.12
N MET A 149 3.93 -1.74 9.88
CA MET A 149 2.87 -2.31 9.06
C MET A 149 3.07 -3.81 8.92
N PHE A 150 2.02 -4.57 9.15
CA PHE A 150 1.94 -6.00 8.88
C PHE A 150 1.04 -6.25 7.68
N ASP A 151 1.46 -7.13 6.79
CA ASP A 151 0.72 -7.47 5.58
C ASP A 151 0.56 -9.00 5.46
N ALA A 152 -0.69 -9.46 5.44
CA ALA A 152 -1.03 -10.83 5.10
C ALA A 152 -1.88 -10.81 3.82
N ASP A 153 -1.37 -11.40 2.74
CA ASP A 153 -2.02 -11.32 1.42
C ASP A 153 -2.51 -12.70 0.96
N LYS A 154 -3.52 -12.69 0.08
CA LYS A 154 -4.07 -13.89 -0.57
C LYS A 154 -4.49 -15.00 0.39
N MET A 155 -4.98 -14.62 1.56
CA MET A 155 -5.48 -15.56 2.57
C MET A 155 -6.68 -16.37 2.05
N LEU A 156 -6.77 -17.61 2.51
CA LEU A 156 -7.99 -18.44 2.35
C LEU A 156 -9.02 -18.13 3.44
N LEU A 157 -8.56 -17.58 4.58
CA LEU A 157 -9.41 -17.11 5.66
C LEU A 157 -9.99 -15.73 5.32
N ASP A 158 -11.17 -15.42 5.87
CA ASP A 158 -11.70 -14.07 5.80
C ASP A 158 -10.76 -13.09 6.55
N PRO A 159 -10.29 -12.03 5.90
CA PRO A 159 -9.47 -11.01 6.56
C PRO A 159 -10.11 -10.42 7.82
N TYR A 160 -11.43 -10.31 7.87
CA TYR A 160 -12.15 -9.82 9.06
C TYR A 160 -12.08 -10.80 10.23
N GLU A 161 -12.21 -12.11 9.98
CA GLU A 161 -12.06 -13.13 11.03
C GLU A 161 -10.65 -13.13 11.64
N VAL A 162 -9.63 -12.91 10.81
CA VAL A 162 -8.25 -12.77 11.31
C VAL A 162 -8.09 -11.47 12.11
N PHE A 163 -8.69 -10.37 11.66
CA PHE A 163 -8.72 -9.13 12.44
C PHE A 163 -9.36 -9.34 13.81
N LEU A 164 -10.46 -10.08 13.92
CA LEU A 164 -11.13 -10.33 15.20
C LEU A 164 -10.22 -11.01 16.24
N ARG A 165 -9.18 -11.73 15.82
CA ARG A 165 -8.17 -12.29 16.75
C ARG A 165 -7.40 -11.20 17.50
N THR A 166 -7.29 -10.01 16.93
CA THR A 166 -6.65 -8.86 17.59
C THR A 166 -7.53 -8.22 18.67
N GLN A 167 -8.83 -8.55 18.70
CA GLN A 167 -9.81 -7.97 19.63
C GLN A 167 -10.02 -8.80 20.89
N VAL A 168 -9.34 -9.93 21.03
CA VAL A 168 -9.43 -10.77 22.24
C VAL A 168 -8.69 -10.13 23.40
N ALA A 169 -9.21 -10.31 24.60
CA ALA A 169 -8.57 -9.83 25.83
C ALA A 169 -7.15 -10.41 25.97
N GLY A 170 -6.18 -9.54 26.24
CA GLY A 170 -4.78 -9.93 26.39
C GLY A 170 -4.01 -10.08 25.08
N PHE A 171 -4.58 -9.70 23.93
CA PHE A 171 -3.81 -9.64 22.69
C PHE A 171 -2.59 -8.71 22.86
N PRO A 172 -1.37 -9.19 22.56
CA PRO A 172 -0.16 -8.53 23.01
C PRO A 172 0.28 -7.33 22.17
N TRP A 173 -0.51 -6.91 21.16
CA TRP A 173 -0.17 -5.83 20.24
C TRP A 173 -1.21 -4.71 20.25
N ARG A 174 -0.74 -3.47 20.17
CA ARG A 174 -1.60 -2.28 20.06
C ARG A 174 -1.86 -1.97 18.59
N ILE A 175 -2.97 -2.47 18.08
CA ILE A 175 -3.39 -2.20 16.70
C ILE A 175 -3.97 -0.78 16.63
N ARG A 176 -3.53 0.01 15.63
CA ARG A 176 -3.97 1.39 15.38
C ARG A 176 -4.84 1.52 14.14
N LEU A 177 -4.63 0.64 13.18
CA LEU A 177 -5.44 0.55 11.97
C LEU A 177 -5.51 -0.91 11.52
N ALA A 178 -6.68 -1.32 11.06
CA ALA A 178 -6.87 -2.60 10.39
C ALA A 178 -7.76 -2.41 9.17
N HIS A 179 -7.32 -2.93 8.02
CA HIS A 179 -8.12 -2.84 6.80
C HIS A 179 -7.87 -4.01 5.85
N LYS A 180 -8.84 -4.26 5.00
CA LYS A 180 -8.72 -5.19 3.87
C LYS A 180 -7.75 -4.63 2.83
N THR A 181 -6.93 -5.47 2.23
CA THR A 181 -6.05 -5.06 1.12
C THR A 181 -6.85 -4.81 -0.16
N SER A 182 -6.25 -4.10 -1.12
CA SER A 182 -6.91 -3.75 -2.39
C SER A 182 -7.31 -4.96 -3.25
N SER A 183 -6.73 -6.14 -3.00
CA SER A 183 -7.14 -7.40 -3.64
C SER A 183 -8.44 -7.96 -3.07
N GLY A 184 -8.83 -7.56 -1.88
CA GLY A 184 -9.98 -8.10 -1.17
C GLY A 184 -9.70 -9.38 -0.37
N HIS A 185 -8.52 -9.97 -0.51
CA HIS A 185 -8.15 -11.26 0.07
C HIS A 185 -6.97 -11.18 1.05
N GLY A 186 -6.69 -10.00 1.54
CA GLY A 186 -5.60 -9.78 2.49
C GLY A 186 -6.00 -8.86 3.63
N LEU A 187 -5.24 -8.92 4.71
CA LEU A 187 -5.36 -8.08 5.89
C LEU A 187 -4.10 -7.23 6.03
N ARG A 188 -4.29 -5.96 6.27
CA ARG A 188 -3.21 -5.07 6.67
C ARG A 188 -3.49 -4.51 8.05
N LEU A 189 -2.49 -4.62 8.92
CA LEU A 189 -2.51 -4.07 10.26
C LEU A 189 -1.41 -3.02 10.40
N VAL A 190 -1.72 -1.95 11.10
CA VAL A 190 -0.74 -0.99 11.59
C VAL A 190 -0.72 -1.10 13.10
N ALA A 191 0.42 -1.47 13.64
CA ALA A 191 0.62 -1.67 15.07
C ALA A 191 1.70 -0.74 15.62
N GLU A 192 1.68 -0.49 16.92
CA GLU A 192 2.80 0.17 17.60
C GLU A 192 3.99 -0.76 17.66
N ALA A 193 5.16 -0.21 17.31
CA ALA A 193 6.43 -0.89 17.53
C ALA A 193 6.76 -0.91 19.02
N GLU A 194 7.11 -2.07 19.54
CA GLU A 194 7.45 -2.25 20.95
C GLU A 194 8.97 -2.31 21.12
N PRO A 195 9.55 -1.36 21.85
CA PRO A 195 10.96 -1.46 22.22
C PRO A 195 11.26 -2.80 22.93
N GLY A 196 12.34 -3.46 22.53
CA GLY A 196 12.72 -4.75 23.12
C GLY A 196 12.17 -5.99 22.40
N ARG A 197 11.29 -5.84 21.41
CA ARG A 197 10.83 -6.96 20.57
C ARG A 197 11.59 -7.07 19.23
N GLY A 198 12.79 -6.50 19.16
CA GLY A 198 13.60 -6.54 17.95
C GLY A 198 13.25 -5.45 16.93
N ASN A 199 13.75 -5.60 15.72
CA ASN A 199 13.47 -4.69 14.61
C ASN A 199 12.07 -4.91 14.00
N ILE A 200 11.72 -4.15 12.95
CA ILE A 200 10.40 -4.26 12.29
C ILE A 200 10.15 -5.68 11.77
N ALA A 201 11.15 -6.34 11.19
CA ALA A 201 11.01 -7.70 10.67
C ALA A 201 10.71 -8.70 11.80
N ASP A 202 11.44 -8.60 12.92
CA ASP A 202 11.20 -9.46 14.08
C ASP A 202 9.77 -9.28 14.62
N GLN A 203 9.32 -8.03 14.71
CA GLN A 203 7.98 -7.70 15.21
C GLN A 203 6.88 -8.21 14.28
N GLN A 204 7.08 -8.17 12.97
CA GLN A 204 6.14 -8.76 12.00
C GLN A 204 6.03 -10.28 12.16
N ILE A 205 7.15 -10.98 12.35
CA ILE A 205 7.18 -12.42 12.59
C ILE A 205 6.43 -12.77 13.90
N LEU A 206 6.68 -12.01 14.96
CA LEU A 206 5.99 -12.20 16.24
C LEU A 206 4.48 -11.96 16.12
N LEU A 207 4.06 -10.90 15.44
CA LEU A 207 2.65 -10.60 15.19
C LEU A 207 1.99 -11.70 14.32
N ALA A 208 2.68 -12.19 13.28
CA ALA A 208 2.20 -13.30 12.46
C ALA A 208 1.97 -14.58 13.29
N ARG A 209 2.90 -14.90 14.20
CA ARG A 209 2.76 -16.02 15.12
C ARG A 209 1.56 -15.84 16.06
N ASP A 210 1.42 -14.66 16.67
CA ASP A 210 0.35 -14.38 17.63
C ASP A 210 -1.04 -14.34 16.94
N LEU A 211 -1.08 -14.05 15.64
CA LEU A 211 -2.28 -14.18 14.79
C LEU A 211 -2.54 -15.62 14.31
N GLY A 212 -1.61 -16.56 14.53
CA GLY A 212 -1.71 -17.92 14.01
C GLY A 212 -1.58 -18.03 12.49
N LEU A 213 -0.81 -17.11 11.86
CA LEU A 213 -0.61 -17.07 10.41
C LEU A 213 0.74 -17.65 9.96
N MET A 214 1.63 -17.98 10.91
CA MET A 214 2.94 -18.56 10.59
C MET A 214 2.79 -19.90 9.87
N GLY A 215 3.49 -20.04 8.74
CA GLY A 215 3.46 -21.25 7.92
C GLY A 215 2.17 -21.47 7.12
N MET A 216 1.19 -20.58 7.22
CA MET A 216 -0.01 -20.66 6.39
C MET A 216 0.30 -20.33 4.94
N VAL A 217 -0.32 -21.10 4.03
CA VAL A 217 -0.19 -20.96 2.60
C VAL A 217 -1.51 -20.40 2.04
N GLY A 218 -1.41 -19.38 1.21
CA GLY A 218 -2.56 -18.72 0.59
C GLY A 218 -3.04 -19.39 -0.70
N SER A 219 -4.01 -18.76 -1.34
CA SER A 219 -4.65 -19.25 -2.58
C SER A 219 -3.68 -19.44 -3.77
N THR A 220 -2.49 -18.87 -3.71
CA THR A 220 -1.44 -19.00 -4.75
C THR A 220 -0.35 -20.01 -4.42
N GLY A 221 -0.49 -20.78 -3.34
CA GLY A 221 0.55 -21.71 -2.89
C GLY A 221 1.77 -21.04 -2.24
N LYS A 222 1.73 -19.72 -2.02
CA LYS A 222 2.78 -18.96 -1.33
C LYS A 222 2.39 -18.66 0.11
N PRO A 223 3.37 -18.40 1.01
CA PRO A 223 3.08 -17.93 2.36
C PRO A 223 2.13 -16.73 2.35
N VAL A 224 1.17 -16.69 3.30
CA VAL A 224 0.24 -15.56 3.44
C VAL A 224 0.91 -14.32 4.03
N VAL A 225 1.93 -14.49 4.85
CA VAL A 225 2.71 -13.40 5.45
C VAL A 225 3.76 -12.97 4.43
N ASP A 226 3.71 -11.68 4.05
CA ASP A 226 4.69 -11.10 3.11
C ASP A 226 5.96 -10.71 3.88
N ASP A 227 6.98 -11.56 3.81
CA ASP A 227 8.30 -11.35 4.41
C ASP A 227 9.12 -10.23 3.72
N SER A 228 8.67 -9.74 2.56
CA SER A 228 9.27 -8.59 1.89
C SER A 228 8.84 -7.24 2.48
N CYS A 229 7.85 -7.21 3.37
CA CYS A 229 7.33 -5.99 4.02
C CYS A 229 8.14 -5.53 5.24
N ILE A 230 9.40 -5.94 5.35
CA ILE A 230 10.24 -5.78 6.55
C ILE A 230 10.91 -4.41 6.69
N ASP A 231 10.83 -3.55 5.68
CA ASP A 231 11.47 -2.23 5.74
C ASP A 231 10.50 -1.11 6.13
N ALA A 232 11.03 -0.09 6.80
CA ALA A 232 10.26 1.05 7.28
C ALA A 232 9.77 1.98 6.15
N SER A 233 10.30 1.86 4.95
CA SER A 233 9.87 2.63 3.77
C SER A 233 8.70 1.98 3.01
N ARG A 234 8.21 0.82 3.47
CA ARG A 234 7.15 0.09 2.82
C ARG A 234 5.86 0.89 2.75
N ILE A 235 5.25 0.90 1.57
CA ILE A 235 3.98 1.58 1.34
C ILE A 235 2.77 0.69 1.65
N SER A 236 1.72 1.34 2.14
CA SER A 236 0.36 0.82 2.18
C SER A 236 -0.48 1.60 1.18
N TYR A 237 -0.99 0.96 0.15
CA TYR A 237 -1.99 1.61 -0.71
C TYR A 237 -3.22 1.97 0.11
N ALA A 238 -3.80 3.15 -0.18
CA ALA A 238 -4.99 3.63 0.51
C ALA A 238 -6.15 2.63 0.37
N PRO A 239 -6.79 2.21 1.47
CA PRO A 239 -8.01 1.44 1.43
C PRO A 239 -9.21 2.33 1.09
N ARG A 240 -10.35 1.71 0.74
CA ARG A 240 -11.65 2.40 0.79
C ARG A 240 -12.13 2.51 2.23
N ARG A 241 -12.92 3.52 2.56
CA ARG A 241 -13.52 3.65 3.90
C ARG A 241 -14.22 2.36 4.36
N LYS A 242 -15.00 1.74 3.49
CA LYS A 242 -15.73 0.50 3.78
C LYS A 242 -14.87 -0.73 3.99
N ASP A 243 -13.58 -0.67 3.62
CA ASP A 243 -12.62 -1.76 3.82
C ASP A 243 -11.84 -1.60 5.14
N ILE A 244 -12.05 -0.51 5.88
CA ILE A 244 -11.43 -0.28 7.19
C ILE A 244 -12.27 -0.97 8.26
N TYR A 245 -11.67 -1.92 8.96
CA TYR A 245 -12.29 -2.66 10.06
C TYR A 245 -12.17 -1.93 11.40
N TYR A 246 -11.05 -1.24 11.58
CA TYR A 246 -10.73 -0.55 12.83
C TYR A 246 -9.79 0.62 12.57
N ILE A 247 -9.97 1.71 13.30
CA ILE A 247 -9.08 2.85 13.35
C ILE A 247 -9.08 3.48 14.73
N ASP A 248 -7.91 3.62 15.33
CA ASP A 248 -7.67 4.39 16.54
C ASP A 248 -7.12 5.77 16.14
N GLU A 249 -8.03 6.68 15.78
CA GLU A 249 -7.64 8.00 15.25
C GLU A 249 -6.76 8.77 16.24
N MET A 250 -7.06 8.70 17.52
CA MET A 250 -6.32 9.45 18.55
C MET A 250 -4.85 9.05 18.57
N ASN A 251 -4.56 7.75 18.59
CA ASN A 251 -3.20 7.24 18.71
C ASN A 251 -2.52 7.01 17.34
N LEU A 252 -3.28 6.99 16.25
CA LEU A 252 -2.73 6.87 14.90
C LEU A 252 -2.15 8.21 14.38
N PHE A 253 -2.78 9.35 14.73
CA PHE A 253 -2.41 10.66 14.19
C PHE A 253 -1.70 11.59 15.20
N ASN A 254 -1.65 11.26 16.47
CA ASN A 254 -0.96 12.04 17.49
C ASN A 254 0.32 11.32 17.96
N LEU A 255 1.41 12.09 18.05
CA LEU A 255 2.66 11.69 18.71
C LEU A 255 2.57 12.00 20.20
#